data_fa02ba6e6e2bd51bbaee5ae41d768f40
#
_entry.id   fa02ba6e6e2bd51bbaee5ae41d768f40
#
_cell.length_a   1.000
_cell.length_b   1.000
_cell.length_c   1.000
_cell.angle_alpha   90.00
_cell.angle_beta   90.00
_cell.angle_gamma   90.00
#
_symmetry.space_group_name_H-M   'P 1'
#
loop_
_entity.id
_entity.type
_entity.pdbx_description
1 polymer ?
#
loop_
_entity_poly.entity_id
_entity_poly.type
_entity_poly.pdbx_seq_one_letter_code
_entity_poly.pdbx_strand_id
1 'polypeptide(L)'
;AGLIKILKAMKEGIIPGTRNVVKVNPMIQLEQSPFYIVKNNQEWKNKVIDHKLQPKRAGISSFGFGGVNAHIALEEVINSEQMDYGTVKPVFLLSAKTDESLKDQVLVMKDYLSACKEQKTYDQCLYTLQTGREHLEERLAFVAFDAEEATRILSDYLEKGDLSLVKRGFVKKNKQKTEIFQEEIK
;
A
#
# COMPACT_ATOMS: atom_id res chain seq x y z
N ALA A 1 9.12 -2.56 -12.12
CA ALA A 1 8.07 -2.71 -13.16
C ALA A 1 7.40 -4.08 -13.09
N GLY A 2 8.13 -5.22 -13.00
CA GLY A 2 7.56 -6.58 -13.01
C GLY A 2 6.58 -6.86 -11.89
N LEU A 3 6.89 -6.45 -10.66
CA LEU A 3 6.00 -6.60 -9.49
C LEU A 3 4.65 -5.91 -9.72
N ILE A 4 4.66 -4.66 -10.17
CA ILE A 4 3.42 -3.90 -10.45
C ILE A 4 2.60 -4.58 -11.54
N LYS A 5 3.26 -5.13 -12.59
CA LYS A 5 2.58 -5.87 -13.65
C LYS A 5 1.85 -7.09 -13.09
N ILE A 6 2.50 -7.87 -12.22
CA ILE A 6 1.89 -9.07 -11.61
C ILE A 6 0.71 -8.68 -10.72
N LEU A 7 0.85 -7.66 -9.85
CA LEU A 7 -0.23 -7.21 -8.98
C LEU A 7 -1.45 -6.74 -9.79
N LYS A 8 -1.23 -6.00 -10.87
CA LYS A 8 -2.31 -5.61 -11.79
C LYS A 8 -2.93 -6.83 -12.48
N ALA A 9 -2.12 -7.76 -12.98
CA ALA A 9 -2.60 -8.98 -13.61
C ALA A 9 -3.48 -9.84 -12.68
N MET A 10 -3.07 -9.97 -11.40
CA MET A 10 -3.87 -10.64 -10.37
C MET A 10 -5.20 -9.93 -10.14
N LYS A 11 -5.18 -8.60 -9.99
CA LYS A 11 -6.36 -7.77 -9.74
C LYS A 11 -7.36 -7.84 -10.90
N GLU A 12 -6.87 -7.70 -12.13
CA GLU A 12 -7.69 -7.73 -13.34
C GLU A 12 -8.10 -9.16 -13.76
N GLY A 13 -7.52 -10.19 -13.15
CA GLY A 13 -7.80 -11.58 -13.52
C GLY A 13 -7.33 -11.94 -14.93
N ILE A 14 -6.25 -11.33 -15.41
CA ILE A 14 -5.71 -11.53 -16.76
C ILE A 14 -4.21 -11.78 -16.68
N ILE A 15 -3.74 -12.88 -17.29
CA ILE A 15 -2.32 -13.11 -17.54
C ILE A 15 -1.97 -12.48 -18.89
N PRO A 16 -1.17 -11.41 -18.93
CA PRO A 16 -0.82 -10.76 -20.20
C PRO A 16 0.12 -11.62 -21.02
N GLY A 17 -0.13 -11.64 -22.34
CA GLY A 17 0.70 -12.35 -23.28
C GLY A 17 2.13 -11.80 -23.38
N THR A 18 3.08 -12.69 -23.63
CA THR A 18 4.49 -12.35 -23.89
C THR A 18 4.61 -11.77 -25.29
N ARG A 19 4.96 -10.50 -25.39
CA ARG A 19 5.11 -9.81 -26.69
C ARG A 19 6.39 -10.25 -27.41
N ASN A 20 6.35 -10.17 -28.75
CA ASN A 20 7.50 -10.40 -29.65
C ASN A 20 8.06 -11.83 -29.61
N VAL A 21 7.28 -12.81 -29.15
CA VAL A 21 7.66 -14.22 -29.25
C VAL A 21 7.15 -14.81 -30.55
N VAL A 22 7.96 -14.75 -31.58
CA VAL A 22 7.65 -15.36 -32.89
C VAL A 22 7.98 -16.86 -32.85
N LYS A 23 9.17 -17.23 -32.36
CA LYS A 23 9.63 -18.61 -32.25
C LYS A 23 10.30 -18.82 -30.87
N VAL A 24 9.92 -19.91 -30.21
CA VAL A 24 10.59 -20.31 -28.98
C VAL A 24 11.97 -20.84 -29.29
N ASN A 25 12.97 -20.49 -28.50
CA ASN A 25 14.30 -21.03 -28.67
C ASN A 25 14.26 -22.58 -28.54
N PRO A 26 14.76 -23.33 -29.54
CA PRO A 26 14.75 -24.81 -29.51
C PRO A 26 15.45 -25.42 -28.30
N MET A 27 16.36 -24.68 -27.67
CA MET A 27 17.05 -25.11 -26.44
C MET A 27 16.11 -25.14 -25.23
N ILE A 28 14.96 -24.45 -25.29
CA ILE A 28 13.95 -24.49 -24.22
C ILE A 28 13.02 -25.66 -24.49
N GLN A 29 13.25 -26.74 -23.79
CA GLN A 29 12.45 -27.98 -23.90
C GLN A 29 11.15 -27.82 -23.11
N LEU A 30 10.11 -27.21 -23.72
CA LEU A 30 8.78 -27.07 -23.12
C LEU A 30 7.91 -28.30 -23.34
N GLU A 31 8.20 -29.12 -24.35
CA GLU A 31 7.51 -30.36 -24.62
C GLU A 31 7.65 -31.31 -23.42
N GLN A 32 6.55 -31.88 -22.95
CA GLN A 32 6.48 -32.74 -21.77
C GLN A 32 6.79 -32.03 -20.43
N SER A 33 6.89 -30.71 -20.40
CA SER A 33 7.03 -29.94 -19.17
C SER A 33 5.70 -29.34 -18.71
N PRO A 34 5.52 -29.05 -17.42
CA PRO A 34 4.32 -28.35 -16.93
C PRO A 34 4.32 -26.86 -17.29
N PHE A 35 5.33 -26.36 -17.99
CA PHE A 35 5.50 -24.96 -18.31
C PHE A 35 5.10 -24.63 -19.76
N TYR A 36 4.57 -23.45 -19.96
CA TYR A 36 4.27 -22.93 -21.29
C TYR A 36 4.45 -21.42 -21.34
N ILE A 37 4.67 -20.89 -22.54
CA ILE A 37 4.77 -19.44 -22.77
C ILE A 37 3.38 -18.91 -23.13
N VAL A 38 2.89 -17.99 -22.34
CA VAL A 38 1.64 -17.28 -22.63
C VAL A 38 1.87 -16.32 -23.80
N LYS A 39 1.36 -16.62 -25.00
CA LYS A 39 1.53 -15.80 -26.20
C LYS A 39 0.47 -14.71 -26.31
N ASN A 40 -0.78 -15.01 -25.94
CA ASN A 40 -1.92 -14.09 -25.96
C ASN A 40 -2.43 -13.88 -24.56
N ASN A 41 -3.12 -12.76 -24.31
CA ASN A 41 -3.80 -12.55 -23.06
C ASN A 41 -4.76 -13.71 -22.77
N GLN A 42 -4.72 -14.22 -21.55
CA GLN A 42 -5.61 -15.29 -21.11
C GLN A 42 -6.19 -14.95 -19.73
N GLU A 43 -7.37 -15.49 -19.47
CA GLU A 43 -8.03 -15.32 -18.17
C GLU A 43 -7.24 -16.04 -17.07
N TRP A 44 -7.09 -15.38 -15.94
CA TRP A 44 -6.48 -15.92 -14.73
C TRP A 44 -7.54 -16.19 -13.68
N LYS A 45 -8.15 -17.37 -13.76
CA LYS A 45 -9.15 -17.80 -12.79
C LYS A 45 -8.52 -18.44 -11.56
N ASN A 46 -9.16 -18.24 -10.43
CA ASN A 46 -8.86 -19.02 -9.24
C ASN A 46 -9.27 -20.47 -9.46
N LYS A 47 -8.42 -21.42 -9.10
CA LYS A 47 -8.72 -22.84 -9.19
C LYS A 47 -9.49 -23.29 -7.95
N VAL A 48 -10.38 -24.28 -8.10
CA VAL A 48 -11.03 -24.95 -6.97
C VAL A 48 -10.38 -26.32 -6.82
N ILE A 49 -9.77 -26.59 -5.66
CA ILE A 49 -9.17 -27.87 -5.32
C ILE A 49 -9.79 -28.31 -3.99
N ASP A 50 -10.32 -29.51 -3.92
CA ASP A 50 -10.98 -30.07 -2.74
C ASP A 50 -12.06 -29.12 -2.16
N HIS A 51 -12.90 -28.61 -3.05
CA HIS A 51 -13.98 -27.66 -2.74
C HIS A 51 -13.49 -26.32 -2.13
N LYS A 52 -12.20 -26.02 -2.16
CA LYS A 52 -11.61 -24.77 -1.68
C LYS A 52 -11.08 -23.94 -2.83
N LEU A 53 -11.47 -22.68 -2.85
CA LEU A 53 -10.94 -21.70 -3.79
C LEU A 53 -9.46 -21.48 -3.48
N GLN A 54 -8.60 -21.67 -4.49
CA GLN A 54 -7.17 -21.47 -4.35
C GLN A 54 -6.78 -20.07 -4.78
N PRO A 55 -5.91 -19.37 -4.03
CA PRO A 55 -5.43 -18.07 -4.43
C PRO A 55 -4.59 -18.14 -5.70
N LYS A 56 -4.60 -17.07 -6.48
CA LYS A 56 -3.65 -16.87 -7.55
C LYS A 56 -2.26 -16.73 -6.95
N ARG A 57 -1.28 -17.40 -7.54
CA ARG A 57 0.13 -17.34 -7.11
C ARG A 57 1.02 -16.99 -8.28
N ALA A 58 2.06 -16.21 -8.03
CA ALA A 58 3.05 -15.86 -9.02
C ALA A 58 4.44 -15.76 -8.42
N GLY A 59 5.45 -16.04 -9.23
CA GLY A 59 6.85 -15.78 -8.92
C GLY A 59 7.41 -14.73 -9.85
N ILE A 60 8.32 -13.92 -9.34
CA ILE A 60 9.11 -12.98 -10.13
C ILE A 60 10.58 -13.14 -9.78
N SER A 61 11.40 -13.31 -10.81
CA SER A 61 12.86 -13.38 -10.69
C SER A 61 13.50 -12.19 -11.39
N SER A 62 14.55 -11.68 -10.80
CA SER A 62 15.42 -10.67 -11.39
C SER A 62 16.86 -11.12 -11.25
N PHE A 63 17.56 -11.20 -12.37
CA PHE A 63 18.94 -11.66 -12.44
C PHE A 63 19.84 -10.50 -12.84
N GLY A 64 20.74 -10.09 -11.94
CA GLY A 64 21.70 -9.03 -12.18
C GLY A 64 22.95 -9.55 -12.89
N PHE A 65 23.52 -8.75 -13.80
CA PHE A 65 24.75 -9.11 -14.54
C PHE A 65 25.93 -9.37 -13.59
N GLY A 66 25.98 -8.72 -12.42
CA GLY A 66 27.01 -8.94 -11.38
C GLY A 66 26.76 -10.15 -10.47
N GLY A 67 25.81 -11.05 -10.80
CA GLY A 67 25.53 -12.25 -10.01
C GLY A 67 24.59 -12.04 -8.82
N VAL A 68 24.04 -10.85 -8.64
CA VAL A 68 23.01 -10.57 -7.63
C VAL A 68 21.65 -10.98 -8.18
N ASN A 69 21.03 -11.96 -7.56
CA ASN A 69 19.74 -12.49 -7.96
C ASN A 69 18.69 -12.23 -6.88
N ALA A 70 17.46 -11.94 -7.29
CA ALA A 70 16.32 -11.80 -6.40
C ALA A 70 15.14 -12.63 -6.93
N HIS A 71 14.38 -13.24 -6.01
CA HIS A 71 13.14 -13.94 -6.30
C HIS A 71 12.09 -13.57 -5.27
N ILE A 72 10.86 -13.31 -5.73
CA ILE A 72 9.71 -13.00 -4.87
C ILE A 72 8.57 -13.93 -5.27
N ALA A 73 7.97 -14.60 -4.29
CA ALA A 73 6.71 -15.32 -4.44
C ALA A 73 5.56 -14.42 -3.94
N LEU A 74 4.47 -14.40 -4.69
CA LEU A 74 3.28 -13.60 -4.42
C LEU A 74 2.05 -14.50 -4.37
N GLU A 75 1.15 -14.21 -3.45
CA GLU A 75 -0.13 -14.89 -3.32
C GLU A 75 -1.27 -13.85 -3.20
N GLU A 76 -2.38 -14.12 -3.87
CA GLU A 76 -3.61 -13.33 -3.76
C GLU A 76 -4.27 -13.56 -2.40
N VAL A 77 -4.75 -12.51 -1.78
CA VAL A 77 -5.61 -12.60 -0.59
C VAL A 77 -7.06 -12.76 -1.06
N ILE A 78 -7.61 -13.98 -0.99
CA ILE A 78 -8.97 -14.30 -1.48
C ILE A 78 -10.05 -13.76 -0.53
N ASN A 79 -9.85 -13.88 0.75
CA ASN A 79 -10.77 -13.37 1.76
C ASN A 79 -10.08 -12.23 2.50
N SER A 80 -10.31 -11.01 2.06
CA SER A 80 -10.42 -9.98 3.07
C SER A 80 -11.71 -10.31 3.85
N GLU A 81 -11.64 -11.18 4.86
CA GLU A 81 -12.60 -11.06 5.97
C GLU A 81 -12.72 -9.57 6.18
N GLN A 82 -13.97 -9.08 6.24
CA GLN A 82 -14.17 -7.66 6.52
C GLN A 82 -13.40 -7.43 7.80
N MET A 83 -12.19 -6.83 7.66
CA MET A 83 -11.39 -6.56 8.84
C MET A 83 -12.28 -5.72 9.72
N ASP A 84 -12.63 -6.26 10.88
CA ASP A 84 -13.26 -5.48 11.91
C ASP A 84 -12.19 -4.48 12.37
N TYR A 85 -12.26 -3.28 11.86
CA TYR A 85 -11.34 -2.20 12.24
C TYR A 85 -11.57 -1.77 13.68
N GLY A 86 -12.50 -2.41 14.41
CA GLY A 86 -12.94 -1.99 15.73
C GLY A 86 -13.52 -0.57 15.68
N THR A 87 -13.60 0.06 16.82
CA THR A 87 -13.96 1.48 16.88
C THR A 87 -12.72 2.32 16.56
N VAL A 88 -12.57 2.72 15.29
CA VAL A 88 -11.48 3.63 14.89
C VAL A 88 -11.71 4.98 15.58
N LYS A 89 -10.70 5.46 16.30
CA LYS A 89 -10.78 6.80 16.91
C LYS A 89 -10.77 7.84 15.79
N PRO A 90 -11.61 8.90 15.87
CA PRO A 90 -11.70 9.93 14.83
C PRO A 90 -10.51 10.90 14.85
N VAL A 91 -9.30 10.36 14.97
CA VAL A 91 -8.05 11.13 15.01
C VAL A 91 -7.36 11.00 13.66
N PHE A 92 -7.29 12.08 12.93
CA PHE A 92 -6.59 12.16 11.66
C PHE A 92 -5.12 12.49 11.91
N LEU A 93 -4.21 11.70 11.32
CA LEU A 93 -2.77 11.82 11.55
C LEU A 93 -2.03 11.88 10.21
N LEU A 94 -1.18 12.90 10.05
CA LEU A 94 -0.22 12.97 8.96
C LEU A 94 1.18 13.19 9.53
N SER A 95 2.18 12.67 8.83
CA SER A 95 3.59 12.95 9.16
C SER A 95 4.48 12.90 7.93
N ALA A 96 5.50 13.74 7.93
CA ALA A 96 6.48 13.83 6.86
C ALA A 96 7.89 14.14 7.41
N LYS A 97 8.91 14.02 6.56
CA LYS A 97 10.28 14.38 6.93
C LYS A 97 10.49 15.89 6.97
N THR A 98 9.78 16.64 6.14
CA THR A 98 9.90 18.09 6.00
C THR A 98 8.53 18.75 6.03
N ASP A 99 8.49 20.02 6.37
CA ASP A 99 7.30 20.86 6.34
C ASP A 99 6.65 20.92 4.94
N GLU A 100 7.48 21.04 3.91
CA GLU A 100 7.03 21.05 2.51
C GLU A 100 6.33 19.76 2.13
N SER A 101 6.97 18.61 2.42
CA SER A 101 6.36 17.30 2.18
C SER A 101 5.07 17.07 2.98
N LEU A 102 4.97 17.66 4.18
CA LEU A 102 3.75 17.57 4.97
C LEU A 102 2.61 18.36 4.30
N LYS A 103 2.89 19.56 3.78
CA LYS A 103 1.92 20.36 3.03
C LYS A 103 1.45 19.65 1.76
N ASP A 104 2.37 19.01 1.03
CA ASP A 104 2.02 18.21 -0.14
C ASP A 104 1.10 17.05 0.23
N GLN A 105 1.37 16.35 1.34
CA GLN A 105 0.48 15.29 1.83
C GLN A 105 -0.90 15.83 2.22
N VAL A 106 -0.97 17.00 2.83
CA VAL A 106 -2.26 17.64 3.17
C VAL A 106 -3.08 17.90 1.92
N LEU A 107 -2.46 18.41 0.84
CA LEU A 107 -3.12 18.62 -0.45
C LEU A 107 -3.67 17.31 -1.02
N VAL A 108 -2.83 16.29 -1.11
CA VAL A 108 -3.21 14.96 -1.64
C VAL A 108 -4.35 14.35 -0.82
N MET A 109 -4.29 14.47 0.51
CA MET A 109 -5.33 13.92 1.39
C MET A 109 -6.64 14.70 1.29
N LYS A 110 -6.59 16.02 1.15
CA LYS A 110 -7.79 16.83 0.89
C LYS A 110 -8.52 16.38 -0.38
N ASP A 111 -7.76 16.18 -1.47
CA ASP A 111 -8.33 15.73 -2.74
C ASP A 111 -8.91 14.31 -2.63
N TYR A 112 -8.21 13.40 -1.95
CA TYR A 112 -8.70 12.04 -1.69
C TYR A 112 -10.01 12.05 -0.89
N LEU A 113 -10.06 12.81 0.21
CA LEU A 113 -11.24 12.88 1.09
C LEU A 113 -12.43 13.55 0.43
N SER A 114 -12.21 14.53 -0.44
CA SER A 114 -13.29 15.18 -1.20
C SER A 114 -14.03 14.21 -2.14
N ALA A 115 -13.36 13.14 -2.57
CA ALA A 115 -13.95 12.06 -3.36
C ALA A 115 -14.55 10.93 -2.51
N CYS A 116 -14.31 10.93 -1.19
CA CYS A 116 -14.76 9.89 -0.28
C CYS A 116 -16.23 10.11 0.11
N LYS A 117 -17.11 9.19 -0.32
CA LYS A 117 -18.57 9.29 -0.08
C LYS A 117 -19.08 8.38 1.03
N GLU A 118 -18.30 7.37 1.41
CA GLU A 118 -18.73 6.33 2.34
C GLU A 118 -17.96 6.45 3.65
N GLN A 119 -18.67 6.43 4.79
CA GLN A 119 -18.06 6.43 6.11
C GLN A 119 -17.06 5.28 6.29
N LYS A 120 -17.39 4.09 5.80
CA LYS A 120 -16.48 2.93 5.84
C LYS A 120 -15.13 3.21 5.17
N THR A 121 -15.12 3.90 4.04
CA THR A 121 -13.88 4.26 3.34
C THR A 121 -13.07 5.28 4.15
N TYR A 122 -13.76 6.22 4.81
CA TYR A 122 -13.12 7.16 5.72
C TYR A 122 -12.50 6.46 6.94
N ASP A 123 -13.22 5.53 7.58
CA ASP A 123 -12.71 4.75 8.72
C ASP A 123 -11.49 3.90 8.34
N GLN A 124 -11.49 3.30 7.15
CA GLN A 124 -10.34 2.58 6.60
C GLN A 124 -9.13 3.50 6.37
N CYS A 125 -9.38 4.72 5.91
CA CYS A 125 -8.34 5.74 5.78
C CYS A 125 -7.74 6.09 7.14
N LEU A 126 -8.57 6.39 8.14
CA LEU A 126 -8.10 6.68 9.50
C LEU A 126 -7.29 5.53 10.09
N TYR A 127 -7.80 4.29 9.96
CA TYR A 127 -7.07 3.10 10.42
C TYR A 127 -5.69 3.01 9.77
N THR A 128 -5.62 3.20 8.45
CA THR A 128 -4.34 3.17 7.72
C THR A 128 -3.38 4.26 8.18
N LEU A 129 -3.88 5.48 8.41
CA LEU A 129 -3.05 6.60 8.88
C LEU A 129 -2.52 6.37 10.30
N GLN A 130 -3.33 5.74 11.16
CA GLN A 130 -2.98 5.48 12.56
C GLN A 130 -2.04 4.27 12.75
N THR A 131 -2.17 3.23 11.92
CA THR A 131 -1.47 1.96 12.14
C THR A 131 -0.51 1.56 11.02
N GLY A 132 -0.78 1.99 9.79
CA GLY A 132 -0.07 1.54 8.59
C GLY A 132 0.95 2.55 8.04
N ARG A 133 1.21 3.66 8.73
CA ARG A 133 2.16 4.69 8.29
C ARG A 133 3.28 4.88 9.31
N GLU A 134 4.48 5.15 8.80
CA GLU A 134 5.61 5.52 9.64
C GLU A 134 5.38 6.93 10.22
N HIS A 135 5.68 7.08 11.52
CA HIS A 135 5.60 8.37 12.20
C HIS A 135 6.91 9.13 12.04
N LEU A 136 6.88 10.10 11.13
CA LEU A 136 8.02 10.96 10.81
C LEU A 136 8.07 12.20 11.70
N GLU A 137 9.07 13.07 11.48
CA GLU A 137 9.41 14.20 12.35
C GLU A 137 8.34 15.30 12.38
N GLU A 138 7.93 15.78 11.21
CA GLU A 138 6.85 16.77 11.08
C GLU A 138 5.51 16.07 11.19
N ARG A 139 4.66 16.54 12.09
CA ARG A 139 3.38 15.89 12.40
C ARG A 139 2.23 16.88 12.41
N LEU A 140 1.10 16.42 11.93
CA LEU A 140 -0.16 17.11 11.95
C LEU A 140 -1.25 16.15 12.45
N ALA A 141 -2.08 16.62 13.38
CA ALA A 141 -3.18 15.84 13.93
C ALA A 141 -4.41 16.73 14.18
N PHE A 142 -5.59 16.16 13.96
CA PHE A 142 -6.86 16.77 14.32
C PHE A 142 -7.93 15.70 14.52
N VAL A 143 -9.09 16.08 15.05
CA VAL A 143 -10.24 15.20 15.22
C VAL A 143 -11.26 15.55 14.14
N ALA A 144 -11.73 14.54 13.41
CA ALA A 144 -12.82 14.66 12.44
C ALA A 144 -13.59 13.34 12.37
N PHE A 145 -14.91 13.40 12.35
CA PHE A 145 -15.77 12.23 12.41
C PHE A 145 -16.13 11.67 11.03
N ASP A 146 -16.01 12.50 10.00
CA ASP A 146 -16.29 12.13 8.62
C ASP A 146 -15.33 12.83 7.62
N ALA A 147 -15.41 12.42 6.35
CA ALA A 147 -14.56 12.92 5.29
C ALA A 147 -14.84 14.41 4.95
N GLU A 148 -16.07 14.87 5.12
CA GLU A 148 -16.47 16.25 4.83
C GLU A 148 -15.86 17.21 5.86
N GLU A 149 -15.99 16.87 7.15
CA GLU A 149 -15.36 17.63 8.23
C GLU A 149 -13.83 17.67 8.10
N ALA A 150 -13.21 16.51 7.81
CA ALA A 150 -11.77 16.44 7.60
C ALA A 150 -11.33 17.31 6.42
N THR A 151 -12.05 17.26 5.29
CA THR A 151 -11.76 18.07 4.10
C THR A 151 -11.83 19.56 4.41
N ARG A 152 -12.85 19.98 5.17
CA ARG A 152 -13.02 21.38 5.60
C ARG A 152 -11.85 21.85 6.46
N ILE A 153 -11.46 21.05 7.48
CA ILE A 153 -10.34 21.38 8.37
C ILE A 153 -9.03 21.49 7.58
N LEU A 154 -8.77 20.57 6.65
CA LEU A 154 -7.58 20.63 5.81
C LEU A 154 -7.58 21.83 4.85
N SER A 155 -8.75 22.23 4.32
CA SER A 155 -8.88 23.42 3.47
C SER A 155 -8.60 24.70 4.27
N ASP A 156 -9.20 24.85 5.45
CA ASP A 156 -8.97 26.01 6.33
C ASP A 156 -7.48 26.10 6.76
N TYR A 157 -6.84 24.95 7.03
CA TYR A 157 -5.42 24.92 7.32
C TYR A 157 -4.57 25.40 6.14
N LEU A 158 -4.86 24.96 4.91
CA LEU A 158 -4.09 25.33 3.71
C LEU A 158 -4.29 26.79 3.31
N GLU A 159 -5.54 27.27 3.36
CA GLU A 159 -5.93 28.60 2.84
C GLU A 159 -5.68 29.72 3.85
N LYS A 160 -5.98 29.46 5.11
CA LYS A 160 -5.96 30.48 6.18
C LYS A 160 -4.80 30.30 7.17
N GLY A 161 -4.08 29.16 7.11
CA GLY A 161 -3.11 28.79 8.13
C GLY A 161 -3.76 28.56 9.51
N ASP A 162 -5.06 28.20 9.52
CA ASP A 162 -5.83 28.07 10.77
C ASP A 162 -5.37 26.81 11.54
N LEU A 163 -4.83 27.03 12.72
CA LEU A 163 -4.39 26.02 13.66
C LEU A 163 -5.37 25.77 14.81
N SER A 164 -6.56 26.39 14.79
CA SER A 164 -7.52 26.28 15.90
C SER A 164 -7.96 24.83 16.16
N LEU A 165 -8.19 24.07 15.11
CA LEU A 165 -8.58 22.65 15.16
C LEU A 165 -7.42 21.70 14.90
N VAL A 166 -6.28 22.19 14.42
CA VAL A 166 -5.14 21.39 14.00
C VAL A 166 -4.01 21.49 15.04
N LYS A 167 -3.51 20.36 15.49
CA LYS A 167 -2.27 20.29 16.28
C LYS A 167 -1.12 19.95 15.38
N ARG A 168 -0.13 20.81 15.37
CA ARG A 168 1.10 20.64 14.62
C ARG A 168 2.30 20.56 15.55
N GLY A 169 3.25 19.69 15.23
CA GLY A 169 4.44 19.52 16.04
C GLY A 169 5.60 18.90 15.25
N PHE A 170 6.80 19.17 15.75
CA PHE A 170 8.04 18.58 15.28
C PHE A 170 8.61 17.67 16.36
N VAL A 171 8.90 16.41 16.01
CA VAL A 171 9.46 15.40 16.91
C VAL A 171 10.88 15.05 16.46
N LYS A 172 11.87 15.64 17.10
CA LYS A 172 13.27 15.26 16.84
C LYS A 172 13.50 13.83 17.36
N LYS A 173 13.99 12.92 16.52
CA LYS A 173 14.43 11.59 16.97
C LYS A 173 15.62 11.79 17.93
N ASN A 174 15.35 11.77 19.23
CA ASN A 174 16.39 11.81 20.25
C ASN A 174 17.03 10.43 20.34
N LYS A 175 18.21 10.23 19.78
CA LYS A 175 19.01 9.02 19.97
C LYS A 175 19.29 8.71 21.46
N GLN A 176 19.30 9.72 22.32
CA GLN A 176 19.57 9.59 23.75
C GLN A 176 18.48 8.89 24.57
N LYS A 177 17.21 8.90 24.13
CA LYS A 177 16.14 8.19 24.87
C LYS A 177 16.18 6.67 24.74
N THR A 178 16.86 6.14 23.73
CA THR A 178 16.98 4.69 23.54
C THR A 178 18.04 4.06 24.48
N GLU A 179 19.02 4.83 24.91
CA GLU A 179 20.07 4.37 25.83
C GLU A 179 19.55 4.28 27.27
N ILE A 180 18.68 5.20 27.69
CA ILE A 180 18.10 5.22 29.06
C ILE A 180 17.20 3.99 29.32
N PHE A 181 16.47 3.51 28.31
CA PHE A 181 15.64 2.32 28.46
C PHE A 181 16.40 0.99 28.46
N GLN A 182 17.67 0.99 28.02
CA GLN A 182 18.51 -0.22 28.07
C GLN A 182 19.25 -0.40 29.40
N GLU A 183 19.39 0.66 30.19
CA GLU A 183 20.02 0.59 31.51
C GLU A 183 19.02 0.18 32.63
N GLU A 184 17.71 0.37 32.44
CA GLU A 184 16.69 -0.03 33.43
C GLU A 184 16.26 -1.50 33.33
N ILE A 185 16.77 -2.28 32.36
CA ILE A 185 16.45 -3.70 32.14
C ILE A 185 17.63 -4.63 32.54
N LYS A 186 18.64 -4.10 33.21
CA LYS A 186 19.68 -4.90 33.87
C LYS A 186 19.45 -4.88 35.39
#